data_06996cdb9e163baba5c6b2b9836832ae
#
_entry.id   06996cdb9e163baba5c6b2b9836832ae
#
_cell.length_a   1.000
_cell.length_b   1.000
_cell.length_c   1.000
_cell.angle_alpha   90.00
_cell.angle_beta   90.00
_cell.angle_gamma   90.00
#
_symmetry.space_group_name_H-M   'P 1'
#
loop_
_entity.id
_entity.type
_entity.pdbx_description
1 polymer ?
#
loop_
_entity_poly.entity_id
_entity_poly.type
_entity_poly.pdbx_seq_one_letter_code
_entity_poly.pdbx_strand_id
1 'polypeptide(L)'
;MGSLRFLALCRRSRYAEFLTSFFTTNNLSLETLGRLAQDALYFHEGPTAPIPQDQPRYHHQMSVPAGIRKSGPWVTCLSGLIATPTTSQWYLDRQGHLSIFHEKLGLIVTGANSKNQPELATFTEKIGGQVVHMPTSSRLKMSDEADQLGLAYNSFFAVLEVVPATDKRQEFHFVITPTGRLADVNLNLQLVLKAGETIETAAGRRVVLDEKPIRWSTEDLGNWIRHRGWTLKIPPGARLAWPIYPFNPYRNGPEIDLVLAVGTISCALTGKQELVLAVETD
;
A
#
# COMPACT_ATOMS: atom_id res chain seq x y z
N MET A 1 3.61 27.28 4.75
CA MET A 1 2.47 27.81 3.93
C MET A 1 1.41 26.72 3.74
N GLY A 2 0.91 26.13 4.77
CA GLY A 2 0.11 24.93 4.59
C GLY A 2 -1.30 25.00 5.18
N SER A 3 -1.41 25.11 6.51
CA SER A 3 -2.61 24.69 7.20
C SER A 3 -3.81 25.62 7.00
N LEU A 4 -3.65 26.94 6.99
CA LEU A 4 -4.78 27.87 6.82
C LEU A 4 -5.19 28.05 5.36
N ARG A 5 -4.24 28.02 4.41
CA ARG A 5 -4.58 27.92 2.98
C ARG A 5 -5.28 26.60 2.70
N PHE A 6 -4.80 25.53 3.32
CA PHE A 6 -5.43 24.23 3.25
C PHE A 6 -6.82 24.25 3.87
N LEU A 7 -7.02 24.87 5.04
CA LEU A 7 -8.33 25.08 5.67
C LEU A 7 -9.26 25.92 4.81
N ALA A 8 -8.78 26.99 4.17
CA ALA A 8 -9.59 27.81 3.28
C ALA A 8 -9.97 27.07 1.99
N LEU A 9 -9.05 26.30 1.42
CA LEU A 9 -9.32 25.41 0.27
C LEU A 9 -10.29 24.28 0.64
N CYS A 10 -10.21 23.79 1.88
CA CYS A 10 -11.04 22.71 2.40
C CYS A 10 -12.42 23.17 2.90
N ARG A 11 -12.70 24.45 3.06
CA ARG A 11 -14.00 24.98 3.55
C ARG A 11 -15.22 24.50 2.79
N ARG A 12 -15.06 23.97 1.59
CA ARG A 12 -16.13 23.45 0.72
C ARG A 12 -16.01 21.96 0.42
N SER A 13 -15.10 21.26 1.08
CA SER A 13 -14.87 19.82 0.88
C SER A 13 -15.12 19.04 2.16
N ARG A 14 -15.31 17.74 2.04
CA ARG A 14 -15.41 16.81 3.18
C ARG A 14 -14.19 16.83 4.13
N TYR A 15 -13.06 17.41 3.71
CA TYR A 15 -11.90 17.60 4.57
C TYR A 15 -12.13 18.65 5.66
N ALA A 16 -13.07 19.58 5.47
CA ALA A 16 -13.43 20.54 6.51
C ALA A 16 -14.00 19.85 7.75
N GLU A 17 -14.81 18.80 7.59
CA GLU A 17 -15.35 18.01 8.69
C GLU A 17 -14.23 17.25 9.42
N PHE A 18 -13.33 16.63 8.68
CA PHE A 18 -12.16 15.95 9.25
C PHE A 18 -11.29 16.91 10.05
N LEU A 19 -10.95 18.07 9.50
CA LEU A 19 -10.11 19.06 10.19
C LEU A 19 -10.83 19.64 11.41
N THR A 20 -12.12 19.91 11.33
CA THR A 20 -12.91 20.36 12.48
C THR A 20 -12.91 19.30 13.58
N SER A 21 -13.15 18.05 13.23
CA SER A 21 -13.08 16.92 14.17
C SER A 21 -11.68 16.79 14.78
N PHE A 22 -10.63 16.89 13.98
CA PHE A 22 -9.25 16.81 14.45
C PHE A 22 -8.93 17.92 15.49
N PHE A 23 -9.29 19.16 15.19
CA PHE A 23 -9.04 20.29 16.10
C PHE A 23 -9.92 20.28 17.35
N THR A 24 -11.08 19.67 17.32
CA THR A 24 -11.96 19.56 18.49
C THR A 24 -11.59 18.39 19.41
N THR A 25 -10.96 17.34 18.88
CA THR A 25 -10.63 16.11 19.63
C THR A 25 -9.19 16.07 20.14
N ASN A 26 -8.28 16.88 19.59
CA ASN A 26 -6.87 16.88 19.97
C ASN A 26 -6.49 18.16 20.70
N ASN A 27 -5.71 18.01 21.78
CA ASN A 27 -5.08 19.16 22.44
C ASN A 27 -4.03 19.76 21.52
N LEU A 28 -4.20 21.04 21.18
CA LEU A 28 -3.23 21.77 20.36
C LEU A 28 -1.96 22.01 21.15
N SER A 29 -0.83 21.52 20.66
CA SER A 29 0.47 21.87 21.23
C SER A 29 0.83 23.33 20.95
N LEU A 30 1.72 23.91 21.77
CA LEU A 30 2.25 25.25 21.52
C LEU A 30 2.90 25.38 20.14
N GLU A 31 3.53 24.33 19.65
CA GLU A 31 4.09 24.29 18.30
C GLU A 31 2.99 24.38 17.22
N THR A 32 1.91 23.66 17.38
CA THR A 32 0.76 23.71 16.46
C THR A 32 0.12 25.10 16.46
N LEU A 33 -0.06 25.70 17.63
CA LEU A 33 -0.58 27.06 17.76
C LEU A 33 0.36 28.09 17.14
N GLY A 34 1.68 27.94 17.32
CA GLY A 34 2.68 28.81 16.68
C GLY A 34 2.64 28.74 15.16
N ARG A 35 2.53 27.54 14.60
CA ARG A 35 2.37 27.34 13.15
C ARG A 35 1.07 27.92 12.62
N LEU A 36 -0.05 27.75 13.33
CA LEU A 36 -1.34 28.35 12.96
C LEU A 36 -1.29 29.86 12.99
N ALA A 37 -0.66 30.47 14.01
CA ALA A 37 -0.47 31.92 14.07
C ALA A 37 0.39 32.45 12.93
N GLN A 38 1.47 31.75 12.59
CA GLN A 38 2.33 32.08 11.45
C GLN A 38 1.57 31.97 10.12
N ASP A 39 0.80 30.89 9.92
CA ASP A 39 -0.02 30.71 8.74
C ASP A 39 -1.11 31.82 8.61
N ALA A 40 -1.68 32.27 9.76
CA ALA A 40 -2.66 33.35 9.79
C ALA A 40 -2.09 34.69 9.32
N LEU A 41 -0.82 34.97 9.64
CA LEU A 41 -0.15 36.20 9.17
C LEU A 41 0.02 36.27 7.66
N TYR A 42 0.14 35.13 7.00
CA TYR A 42 0.34 35.01 5.55
C TYR A 42 -0.92 34.59 4.81
N PHE A 43 -2.04 34.43 5.51
CA PHE A 43 -3.30 34.06 4.90
C PHE A 43 -3.89 35.22 4.09
N HIS A 44 -4.28 34.96 2.87
CA HIS A 44 -5.09 35.83 2.05
C HIS A 44 -6.15 35.01 1.34
N GLU A 45 -7.35 35.57 1.24
CA GLU A 45 -8.40 34.93 0.44
C GLU A 45 -8.04 35.02 -1.04
N GLY A 46 -8.24 33.90 -1.73
CA GLY A 46 -8.03 33.78 -3.16
C GLY A 46 -9.16 32.97 -3.80
N PRO A 47 -9.18 32.85 -5.12
CA PRO A 47 -10.17 32.03 -5.80
C PRO A 47 -10.03 30.58 -5.31
N THR A 48 -11.17 29.97 -4.99
CA THR A 48 -11.23 28.56 -4.62
C THR A 48 -11.23 27.69 -5.88
N ALA A 49 -10.32 26.74 -5.96
CA ALA A 49 -10.33 25.71 -6.99
C ALA A 49 -10.77 24.38 -6.40
N PRO A 50 -11.42 23.50 -7.16
CA PRO A 50 -11.69 22.13 -6.73
C PRO A 50 -10.38 21.44 -6.37
N ILE A 51 -10.37 20.71 -5.25
CA ILE A 51 -9.22 19.89 -4.87
C ILE A 51 -9.20 18.66 -5.80
N PRO A 52 -8.04 18.28 -6.36
CA PRO A 52 -7.96 17.09 -7.25
C PRO A 52 -8.58 15.85 -6.64
N GLN A 53 -8.44 15.67 -5.32
CA GLN A 53 -9.00 14.53 -4.59
C GLN A 53 -10.55 14.51 -4.58
N ASP A 54 -11.21 15.64 -4.80
CA ASP A 54 -12.68 15.70 -4.87
C ASP A 54 -13.21 15.33 -6.27
N GLN A 55 -12.33 15.24 -7.26
CA GLN A 55 -12.71 14.75 -8.58
C GLN A 55 -12.98 13.24 -8.52
N PRO A 56 -13.98 12.73 -9.25
CA PRO A 56 -14.28 11.29 -9.29
C PRO A 56 -13.18 10.48 -9.98
N ARG A 57 -12.42 11.13 -10.86
CA ARG A 57 -11.26 10.53 -11.56
C ARG A 57 -10.12 11.52 -11.60
N TYR A 58 -8.94 11.05 -11.25
CA TYR A 58 -7.73 11.87 -11.20
C TYR A 58 -6.51 10.97 -11.18
N HIS A 59 -5.46 11.34 -11.87
CA HIS A 59 -4.15 10.73 -11.68
C HIS A 59 -3.04 11.78 -11.70
N HIS A 60 -1.98 11.49 -10.99
CA HIS A 60 -0.80 12.35 -10.94
C HIS A 60 0.46 11.50 -10.81
N GLN A 61 1.38 11.69 -11.76
CA GLN A 61 2.71 11.12 -11.71
C GLN A 61 3.68 12.17 -11.16
N MET A 62 4.47 11.80 -10.18
CA MET A 62 5.49 12.65 -9.59
C MET A 62 6.74 12.72 -10.47
N SER A 63 7.67 13.61 -10.15
CA SER A 63 9.00 13.71 -10.81
C SER A 63 9.90 12.49 -10.54
N VAL A 64 9.59 11.73 -9.50
CA VAL A 64 10.16 10.41 -9.20
C VAL A 64 9.22 9.31 -9.66
N PRO A 65 9.65 8.04 -9.79
CA PRO A 65 8.77 6.94 -10.23
C PRO A 65 7.72 6.58 -9.16
N ALA A 66 6.88 7.52 -8.82
CA ALA A 66 5.75 7.38 -7.91
C ALA A 66 4.54 8.13 -8.45
N GLY A 67 3.35 7.65 -8.16
CA GLY A 67 2.12 8.27 -8.60
C GLY A 67 0.90 7.79 -7.86
N ILE A 68 -0.19 8.52 -8.03
CA ILE A 68 -1.48 8.29 -7.39
C ILE A 68 -2.59 8.36 -8.43
N ARG A 69 -3.54 7.45 -8.34
CA ARG A 69 -4.78 7.44 -9.13
C ARG A 69 -5.99 7.38 -8.20
N LYS A 70 -6.98 8.20 -8.51
CA LYS A 70 -8.34 8.06 -7.99
C LYS A 70 -9.27 7.59 -9.11
N SER A 71 -10.09 6.59 -8.82
CA SER A 71 -11.15 6.07 -9.71
C SER A 71 -12.39 5.77 -8.87
N GLY A 72 -13.35 6.69 -8.86
CA GLY A 72 -14.51 6.61 -7.97
C GLY A 72 -14.10 6.55 -6.49
N PRO A 73 -14.54 5.53 -5.73
CA PRO A 73 -14.20 5.39 -4.31
C PRO A 73 -12.78 4.86 -4.06
N TRP A 74 -12.06 4.47 -5.10
CA TRP A 74 -10.74 3.86 -4.98
C TRP A 74 -9.63 4.88 -5.16
N VAL A 75 -8.59 4.73 -4.34
CA VAL A 75 -7.31 5.42 -4.51
C VAL A 75 -6.20 4.40 -4.54
N THR A 76 -5.41 4.40 -5.60
CA THR A 76 -4.25 3.53 -5.75
C THR A 76 -2.98 4.36 -5.83
N CYS A 77 -1.93 3.90 -5.16
CA CYS A 77 -0.60 4.50 -5.24
C CYS A 77 0.40 3.47 -5.72
N LEU A 78 1.22 3.86 -6.69
CA LEU A 78 2.38 3.11 -7.15
C LEU A 78 3.64 3.85 -6.75
N SER A 79 4.65 3.13 -6.27
CA SER A 79 5.96 3.69 -5.93
C SER A 79 7.07 2.73 -6.30
N GLY A 80 7.94 3.15 -7.21
CA GLY A 80 9.19 2.48 -7.55
C GLY A 80 10.40 3.25 -7.04
N LEU A 81 10.25 4.08 -6.00
CA LEU A 81 11.36 4.84 -5.44
C LEU A 81 12.42 3.89 -4.86
N ILE A 82 13.63 3.99 -5.39
CA ILE A 82 14.80 3.25 -4.91
C ILE A 82 15.67 4.22 -4.13
N ALA A 83 15.88 3.94 -2.86
CA ALA A 83 16.76 4.73 -2.00
C ALA A 83 18.05 3.98 -1.72
N THR A 84 19.15 4.71 -1.67
CA THR A 84 20.45 4.12 -1.30
C THR A 84 20.42 3.68 0.17
N PRO A 85 20.70 2.42 0.48
CA PRO A 85 20.75 1.94 1.86
C PRO A 85 21.76 2.74 2.69
N THR A 86 21.39 3.04 3.93
CA THR A 86 22.26 3.70 4.90
C THR A 86 22.27 2.94 6.22
N THR A 87 23.24 3.21 7.07
CA THR A 87 23.33 2.64 8.42
C THR A 87 22.38 3.31 9.42
N SER A 88 21.68 4.36 9.02
CA SER A 88 20.75 5.08 9.89
C SER A 88 19.57 4.19 10.30
N GLN A 89 19.22 4.20 11.57
CA GLN A 89 18.01 3.53 12.06
C GLN A 89 16.72 4.13 11.43
N TRP A 90 16.78 5.38 10.99
CA TRP A 90 15.67 6.09 10.35
C TRP A 90 15.53 5.79 8.86
N TYR A 91 16.50 5.11 8.27
CA TYR A 91 16.36 4.63 6.90
C TYR A 91 15.25 3.60 6.84
N LEU A 92 14.26 3.88 6.01
CA LEU A 92 13.14 2.98 5.73
C LEU A 92 13.22 2.55 4.27
N ASP A 93 13.57 1.31 4.09
CA ASP A 93 13.47 0.58 2.85
C ASP A 93 11.97 0.35 2.56
N ARG A 94 11.45 0.95 1.50
CA ARG A 94 10.03 0.91 1.14
C ARG A 94 9.85 0.24 -0.21
N GLN A 95 10.01 -1.06 -0.23
CA GLN A 95 9.85 -1.88 -1.43
C GLN A 95 8.46 -2.54 -1.53
N GLY A 96 7.48 -2.03 -0.80
CA GLY A 96 6.06 -2.25 -1.07
C GLY A 96 5.60 -1.27 -2.15
N HIS A 97 5.38 -1.76 -3.38
CA HIS A 97 5.21 -0.92 -4.57
C HIS A 97 3.77 -0.50 -4.84
N LEU A 98 2.79 -1.12 -4.17
CA LEU A 98 1.36 -0.90 -4.37
C LEU A 98 0.66 -0.58 -3.06
N SER A 99 -0.18 0.46 -3.06
CA SER A 99 -1.16 0.69 -2.00
C SER A 99 -2.55 0.85 -2.62
N ILE A 100 -3.57 0.26 -1.98
CA ILE A 100 -4.97 0.35 -2.40
C ILE A 100 -5.80 0.81 -1.21
N PHE A 101 -6.48 1.92 -1.38
CA PHE A 101 -7.39 2.52 -0.42
C PHE A 101 -8.79 2.62 -1.03
N HIS A 102 -9.80 2.40 -0.21
CA HIS A 102 -11.20 2.60 -0.57
C HIS A 102 -11.87 3.56 0.42
N GLU A 103 -12.64 4.51 -0.07
CA GLU A 103 -13.20 5.61 0.74
C GLU A 103 -13.99 5.16 1.97
N LYS A 104 -14.73 4.05 1.87
CA LYS A 104 -15.54 3.52 2.98
C LYS A 104 -14.79 2.50 3.84
N LEU A 105 -13.85 1.76 3.27
CA LEU A 105 -13.20 0.61 3.92
C LEU A 105 -11.80 0.94 4.45
N GLY A 106 -11.24 2.08 4.02
CA GLY A 106 -9.89 2.48 4.38
C GLY A 106 -8.82 1.82 3.55
N LEU A 107 -7.61 1.74 4.08
CA LEU A 107 -6.46 1.09 3.44
C LEU A 107 -6.64 -0.43 3.48
N ILE A 108 -6.49 -1.08 2.32
CA ILE A 108 -6.67 -2.53 2.14
C ILE A 108 -5.33 -3.19 1.86
N VAL A 109 -4.61 -2.67 0.86
CA VAL A 109 -3.24 -3.08 0.53
C VAL A 109 -2.32 -1.93 0.90
N THR A 110 -1.27 -2.23 1.64
CA THR A 110 -0.30 -1.21 2.07
C THR A 110 1.04 -1.38 1.37
N GLY A 111 1.61 -0.29 0.88
CA GLY A 111 2.98 -0.22 0.42
C GLY A 111 3.89 0.19 1.58
N ALA A 112 4.16 -0.71 2.49
CA ALA A 112 4.84 -0.39 3.74
C ALA A 112 6.36 -0.57 3.67
N ASN A 113 6.99 -0.24 4.80
CA ASN A 113 8.38 -0.44 5.10
C ASN A 113 8.76 -1.93 5.07
N SER A 114 9.84 -2.26 4.36
CA SER A 114 10.39 -3.61 4.26
C SER A 114 11.76 -3.75 4.92
N LYS A 115 12.19 -2.77 5.71
CA LYS A 115 13.51 -2.77 6.36
C LYS A 115 13.73 -4.03 7.19
N ASN A 116 14.77 -4.79 6.85
CA ASN A 116 15.11 -6.07 7.49
C ASN A 116 13.97 -7.13 7.46
N GLN A 117 12.92 -6.89 6.67
CA GLN A 117 11.74 -7.73 6.56
C GLN A 117 11.38 -7.92 5.08
N PRO A 118 12.11 -8.75 4.35
CA PRO A 118 11.89 -8.94 2.92
C PRO A 118 10.48 -9.47 2.60
N GLU A 119 9.82 -10.16 3.53
CA GLU A 119 8.43 -10.59 3.41
C GLU A 119 7.43 -9.42 3.27
N LEU A 120 7.85 -8.21 3.60
CA LEU A 120 7.08 -6.98 3.40
C LEU A 120 7.42 -6.24 2.10
N ALA A 121 8.38 -6.74 1.32
CA ALA A 121 8.64 -6.24 -0.03
C ALA A 121 7.71 -6.91 -1.04
N THR A 122 7.26 -6.18 -2.08
CA THR A 122 6.38 -6.74 -3.12
C THR A 122 7.03 -7.92 -3.84
N PHE A 123 8.32 -7.83 -4.13
CA PHE A 123 9.08 -8.93 -4.72
C PHE A 123 10.29 -9.26 -3.88
N THR A 124 10.56 -10.54 -3.77
CA THR A 124 11.81 -11.06 -3.21
C THR A 124 12.40 -12.10 -4.14
N GLU A 125 13.72 -12.11 -4.27
CA GLU A 125 14.44 -13.21 -4.93
C GLU A 125 15.52 -13.77 -4.00
N LYS A 126 15.73 -15.10 -4.03
CA LYS A 126 16.74 -15.76 -3.24
C LYS A 126 17.91 -16.13 -4.12
N ILE A 127 19.07 -15.53 -3.86
CA ILE A 127 20.32 -15.74 -4.61
C ILE A 127 21.42 -16.16 -3.63
N GLY A 128 22.02 -17.32 -3.86
CA GLY A 128 23.12 -17.81 -3.02
C GLY A 128 22.77 -17.90 -1.52
N GLY A 129 21.50 -18.16 -1.20
CA GLY A 129 21.02 -18.23 0.19
C GLY A 129 20.65 -16.88 0.80
N GLN A 130 20.91 -15.77 0.12
CA GLN A 130 20.51 -14.42 0.55
C GLN A 130 19.19 -14.01 -0.10
N VAL A 131 18.38 -13.26 0.63
CA VAL A 131 17.14 -12.67 0.11
C VAL A 131 17.40 -11.24 -0.34
N VAL A 132 17.13 -10.97 -1.61
CA VAL A 132 17.23 -9.65 -2.23
C VAL A 132 15.81 -9.18 -2.51
N HIS A 133 15.50 -7.93 -2.21
CA HIS A 133 14.18 -7.35 -2.36
C HIS A 133 14.16 -5.92 -2.94
N MET A 134 15.34 -5.37 -3.23
CA MET A 134 15.46 -4.05 -3.83
C MET A 134 15.66 -4.17 -5.34
N PRO A 135 14.85 -3.50 -6.16
CA PRO A 135 15.09 -3.43 -7.60
C PRO A 135 16.32 -2.56 -7.89
N THR A 136 16.98 -2.82 -8.99
CA THR A 136 18.15 -2.06 -9.47
C THR A 136 17.73 -0.82 -10.25
N SER A 137 16.56 -0.83 -10.87
CA SER A 137 15.97 0.33 -11.54
C SER A 137 14.44 0.22 -11.56
N SER A 138 13.80 1.37 -11.75
CA SER A 138 12.35 1.46 -11.82
C SER A 138 11.91 2.55 -12.81
N ARG A 139 10.71 2.38 -13.38
CA ARG A 139 10.07 3.35 -14.25
C ARG A 139 8.56 3.27 -14.07
N LEU A 140 7.92 4.41 -13.84
CA LEU A 140 6.46 4.54 -13.81
C LEU A 140 5.97 5.24 -15.08
N LYS A 141 4.89 4.74 -15.63
CA LYS A 141 4.08 5.39 -16.67
C LYS A 141 2.63 5.35 -16.22
N MET A 142 1.98 6.51 -16.16
CA MET A 142 0.54 6.63 -15.90
C MET A 142 -0.16 7.10 -17.18
N SER A 143 -1.32 6.51 -17.47
CA SER A 143 -2.18 6.90 -18.59
C SER A 143 -3.65 6.72 -18.22
N ASP A 144 -4.57 7.11 -19.09
CA ASP A 144 -6.00 6.94 -18.85
C ASP A 144 -6.42 5.45 -18.86
N GLU A 145 -5.68 4.61 -19.57
CA GLU A 145 -5.99 3.17 -19.71
C GLU A 145 -5.44 2.34 -18.55
N ALA A 146 -4.21 2.63 -18.09
CA ALA A 146 -3.58 1.89 -17.01
C ALA A 146 -2.34 2.62 -16.47
N ASP A 147 -1.95 2.28 -15.25
CA ASP A 147 -0.69 2.68 -14.64
C ASP A 147 0.26 1.50 -14.62
N GLN A 148 1.48 1.68 -15.15
CA GLN A 148 2.48 0.63 -15.27
C GLN A 148 3.77 1.01 -14.54
N LEU A 149 4.11 0.24 -13.52
CA LEU A 149 5.39 0.33 -12.83
C LEU A 149 6.29 -0.83 -13.26
N GLY A 150 7.33 -0.50 -14.03
CA GLY A 150 8.40 -1.45 -14.39
C GLY A 150 9.49 -1.45 -13.33
N LEU A 151 9.97 -2.63 -12.95
CA LEU A 151 10.98 -2.86 -11.94
C LEU A 151 11.99 -3.88 -12.45
N ALA A 152 13.29 -3.55 -12.43
CA ALA A 152 14.35 -4.48 -12.77
C ALA A 152 14.99 -5.07 -11.52
N TYR A 153 15.07 -6.39 -11.47
CA TYR A 153 15.77 -7.17 -10.44
C TYR A 153 16.95 -7.92 -11.08
N ASN A 154 17.71 -8.67 -10.29
CA ASN A 154 18.89 -9.35 -10.84
C ASN A 154 18.53 -10.46 -11.84
N SER A 155 17.50 -11.27 -11.54
CA SER A 155 17.13 -12.43 -12.37
C SER A 155 15.84 -12.25 -13.17
N PHE A 156 15.14 -11.12 -13.01
CA PHE A 156 13.87 -10.88 -13.68
C PHE A 156 13.56 -9.38 -13.83
N PHE A 157 12.65 -9.11 -14.75
CA PHE A 157 11.97 -7.83 -14.87
C PHE A 157 10.50 -8.02 -14.49
N ALA A 158 9.97 -7.13 -13.66
CA ALA A 158 8.57 -7.14 -13.26
C ALA A 158 7.84 -5.90 -13.77
N VAL A 159 6.60 -6.08 -14.18
CA VAL A 159 5.65 -4.99 -14.43
C VAL A 159 4.47 -5.17 -13.47
N LEU A 160 4.20 -4.15 -12.70
CA LEU A 160 2.97 -4.02 -11.94
C LEU A 160 2.06 -3.07 -12.71
N GLU A 161 0.94 -3.58 -13.18
CA GLU A 161 -0.09 -2.81 -13.89
C GLU A 161 -1.32 -2.67 -13.01
N VAL A 162 -1.87 -1.46 -12.94
CA VAL A 162 -3.11 -1.14 -12.24
C VAL A 162 -4.09 -0.57 -13.24
N VAL A 163 -5.21 -1.26 -13.44
CA VAL A 163 -6.30 -0.81 -14.31
C VAL A 163 -7.19 0.16 -13.53
N PRO A 164 -7.74 1.23 -14.15
CA PRO A 164 -8.70 2.12 -13.50
C PRO A 164 -9.87 1.34 -12.91
N ALA A 165 -10.16 1.56 -11.63
CA ALA A 165 -11.19 0.81 -10.92
C ALA A 165 -12.60 1.09 -11.48
N THR A 166 -13.48 0.09 -11.38
CA THR A 166 -14.93 0.27 -11.37
C THR A 166 -15.39 0.64 -9.96
N ASP A 167 -16.68 0.94 -9.78
CA ASP A 167 -17.20 1.29 -8.45
C ASP A 167 -16.96 0.20 -7.39
N LYS A 168 -16.98 -1.07 -7.82
CA LYS A 168 -16.90 -2.22 -6.91
C LYS A 168 -15.63 -3.05 -7.04
N ARG A 169 -14.73 -2.75 -7.98
CA ARG A 169 -13.60 -3.62 -8.27
C ARG A 169 -12.36 -2.82 -8.66
N GLN A 170 -11.26 -3.11 -7.99
CA GLN A 170 -9.92 -2.68 -8.36
C GLN A 170 -9.10 -3.90 -8.77
N GLU A 171 -8.65 -3.92 -10.01
CA GLU A 171 -7.82 -4.99 -10.58
C GLU A 171 -6.38 -4.53 -10.76
N PHE A 172 -5.44 -5.45 -10.55
CA PHE A 172 -4.01 -5.22 -10.72
C PHE A 172 -3.30 -6.50 -11.14
N HIS A 173 -2.31 -6.35 -12.00
CA HIS A 173 -1.58 -7.43 -12.65
C HIS A 173 -0.10 -7.37 -12.29
N PHE A 174 0.48 -8.52 -12.05
CA PHE A 174 1.92 -8.67 -11.91
C PHE A 174 2.43 -9.55 -13.05
N VAL A 175 3.24 -8.97 -13.92
CA VAL A 175 3.88 -9.69 -15.02
C VAL A 175 5.36 -9.82 -14.75
N ILE A 176 5.89 -11.05 -14.76
CA ILE A 176 7.31 -11.31 -14.55
C ILE A 176 7.91 -11.88 -15.82
N THR A 177 9.06 -11.37 -16.19
CA THR A 177 9.86 -11.87 -17.32
C THR A 177 11.27 -12.15 -16.80
N PRO A 178 11.70 -13.44 -16.77
CA PRO A 178 13.07 -13.78 -16.42
C PRO A 178 14.08 -13.16 -17.39
N THR A 179 15.20 -12.68 -16.85
CA THR A 179 16.34 -12.19 -17.66
C THR A 179 17.45 -13.22 -17.83
N GLY A 180 17.29 -14.39 -17.20
CA GLY A 180 18.17 -15.53 -17.23
C GLY A 180 17.54 -16.69 -16.48
N ARG A 181 18.35 -17.48 -15.75
CA ARG A 181 17.82 -18.50 -14.83
C ARG A 181 17.15 -17.77 -13.67
N LEU A 182 15.83 -17.94 -13.58
CA LEU A 182 15.06 -17.38 -12.48
C LEU A 182 15.51 -17.99 -11.14
N ALA A 183 15.87 -17.13 -10.20
CA ALA A 183 16.06 -17.53 -8.81
C ALA A 183 14.71 -17.87 -8.16
N ASP A 184 14.71 -18.31 -6.89
CA ASP A 184 13.47 -18.46 -6.13
C ASP A 184 12.85 -17.08 -5.90
N VAL A 185 11.82 -16.75 -6.65
CA VAL A 185 11.13 -15.46 -6.60
C VAL A 185 9.78 -15.62 -5.93
N ASN A 186 9.44 -14.68 -5.06
CA ASN A 186 8.10 -14.57 -4.48
C ASN A 186 7.53 -13.18 -4.72
N LEU A 187 6.23 -13.16 -5.01
CA LEU A 187 5.37 -11.99 -4.89
C LEU A 187 4.82 -11.96 -3.47
N ASN A 188 4.89 -10.81 -2.80
CA ASN A 188 4.24 -10.61 -1.51
C ASN A 188 3.34 -9.38 -1.59
N LEU A 189 2.17 -9.49 -1.00
CA LEU A 189 1.19 -8.41 -0.90
C LEU A 189 0.84 -8.20 0.57
N GLN A 190 1.09 -7.00 1.07
CA GLN A 190 0.77 -6.65 2.46
C GLN A 190 -0.69 -6.22 2.56
N LEU A 191 -1.42 -6.80 3.50
CA LEU A 191 -2.82 -6.53 3.76
C LEU A 191 -3.00 -5.85 5.11
N VAL A 192 -3.82 -4.81 5.12
CA VAL A 192 -4.27 -4.20 6.37
C VAL A 192 -5.42 -5.03 6.91
N LEU A 193 -5.07 -5.93 7.81
CA LEU A 193 -6.02 -6.75 8.55
C LEU A 193 -6.19 -6.15 9.96
N LYS A 194 -7.41 -6.17 10.47
CA LYS A 194 -7.71 -5.57 11.77
C LYS A 194 -7.91 -6.65 12.83
N ALA A 195 -7.12 -6.61 13.89
CA ALA A 195 -7.32 -7.45 15.07
C ALA A 195 -8.73 -7.27 15.65
N GLY A 196 -9.33 -8.35 16.13
CA GLY A 196 -10.70 -8.39 16.62
C GLY A 196 -11.77 -8.58 15.53
N GLU A 197 -11.39 -8.47 14.24
CA GLU A 197 -12.29 -8.67 13.11
C GLU A 197 -12.11 -10.04 12.46
N THR A 198 -13.14 -10.51 11.78
CA THR A 198 -13.13 -11.82 11.13
C THR A 198 -12.43 -11.78 9.76
N ILE A 199 -11.61 -12.80 9.48
CA ILE A 199 -11.16 -13.16 8.15
C ILE A 199 -11.82 -14.47 7.72
N GLU A 200 -12.25 -14.52 6.46
CA GLU A 200 -12.88 -15.69 5.83
C GLU A 200 -12.16 -16.06 4.54
N THR A 201 -12.21 -17.33 4.16
CA THR A 201 -11.58 -17.83 2.94
C THR A 201 -12.55 -18.65 2.10
N ALA A 202 -12.23 -18.80 0.80
CA ALA A 202 -13.01 -19.63 -0.13
C ALA A 202 -13.06 -21.11 0.31
N ALA A 203 -12.06 -21.60 1.02
CA ALA A 203 -12.01 -22.95 1.55
C ALA A 203 -12.84 -23.14 2.83
N GLY A 204 -13.57 -22.11 3.28
CA GLY A 204 -14.44 -22.16 4.45
C GLY A 204 -13.73 -21.93 5.79
N ARG A 205 -12.47 -21.50 5.79
CA ARG A 205 -11.83 -21.05 7.02
C ARG A 205 -12.45 -19.74 7.47
N ARG A 206 -12.70 -19.62 8.76
CA ARG A 206 -13.22 -18.41 9.39
C ARG A 206 -12.62 -18.27 10.78
N VAL A 207 -11.98 -17.13 11.03
CA VAL A 207 -11.30 -16.88 12.32
C VAL A 207 -11.38 -15.40 12.67
N VAL A 208 -11.50 -15.08 13.95
CA VAL A 208 -11.30 -13.73 14.47
C VAL A 208 -9.80 -13.53 14.66
N LEU A 209 -9.25 -12.46 14.06
CA LEU A 209 -7.83 -12.15 14.12
C LEU A 209 -7.42 -11.72 15.53
N ASP A 210 -6.47 -12.42 16.08
CA ASP A 210 -5.84 -12.11 17.37
C ASP A 210 -4.30 -12.20 17.26
N GLU A 211 -3.61 -12.29 18.36
CA GLU A 211 -2.14 -12.43 18.41
C GLU A 211 -1.63 -13.81 17.97
N LYS A 212 -2.53 -14.80 17.82
CA LYS A 212 -2.13 -16.16 17.42
C LYS A 212 -1.69 -16.19 15.97
N PRO A 213 -0.52 -16.78 15.68
CA PRO A 213 -0.02 -16.87 14.32
C PRO A 213 -0.93 -17.70 13.40
N ILE A 214 -1.32 -17.13 12.28
CA ILE A 214 -1.95 -17.82 11.16
C ILE A 214 -0.89 -18.05 10.10
N ARG A 215 -0.83 -19.29 9.57
CA ARG A 215 0.01 -19.70 8.46
C ARG A 215 -0.83 -20.60 7.57
N TRP A 216 -1.65 -20.00 6.71
CA TRP A 216 -2.54 -20.72 5.82
C TRP A 216 -1.90 -21.00 4.48
N SER A 217 -2.08 -22.25 4.01
CA SER A 217 -1.67 -22.70 2.70
C SER A 217 -2.74 -22.42 1.64
N THR A 218 -2.47 -22.80 0.39
CA THR A 218 -3.44 -22.70 -0.71
C THR A 218 -4.72 -23.47 -0.42
N GLU A 219 -4.63 -24.64 0.21
CA GLU A 219 -5.78 -25.48 0.57
C GLU A 219 -6.67 -24.81 1.62
N ASP A 220 -6.06 -24.05 2.54
CA ASP A 220 -6.81 -23.27 3.54
C ASP A 220 -7.46 -22.00 2.96
N LEU A 221 -6.87 -21.43 1.91
CA LEU A 221 -7.29 -20.16 1.33
C LEU A 221 -8.35 -20.35 0.21
N GLY A 222 -8.16 -21.34 -0.66
CA GLY A 222 -8.85 -21.40 -1.93
C GLY A 222 -8.45 -20.24 -2.85
N ASN A 223 -9.42 -19.56 -3.48
CA ASN A 223 -9.15 -18.52 -4.48
C ASN A 223 -9.57 -17.10 -4.05
N TRP A 224 -9.98 -16.90 -2.81
CA TRP A 224 -10.25 -15.57 -2.25
C TRP A 224 -10.15 -15.55 -0.72
N ILE A 225 -9.91 -14.36 -0.21
CA ILE A 225 -10.07 -14.02 1.21
C ILE A 225 -11.01 -12.83 1.35
N ARG A 226 -11.81 -12.79 2.43
CA ARG A 226 -12.73 -11.70 2.77
C ARG A 226 -12.41 -11.13 4.14
N HIS A 227 -12.44 -9.80 4.24
CA HIS A 227 -12.26 -9.07 5.49
C HIS A 227 -12.97 -7.72 5.42
N ARG A 228 -13.75 -7.35 6.42
CA ARG A 228 -14.37 -6.02 6.58
C ARG A 228 -15.04 -5.44 5.32
N GLY A 229 -15.84 -6.24 4.59
CA GLY A 229 -16.57 -5.76 3.41
C GLY A 229 -15.76 -5.69 2.11
N TRP A 230 -14.52 -6.19 2.10
CA TRP A 230 -13.76 -6.41 0.88
C TRP A 230 -13.36 -7.88 0.71
N THR A 231 -13.24 -8.28 -0.52
CA THR A 231 -12.79 -9.61 -0.94
C THR A 231 -11.59 -9.47 -1.86
N LEU A 232 -10.46 -10.07 -1.52
CA LEU A 232 -9.30 -10.16 -2.38
C LEU A 232 -9.33 -11.50 -3.12
N LYS A 233 -9.40 -11.47 -4.44
CA LYS A 233 -9.17 -12.63 -5.32
C LYS A 233 -7.67 -12.90 -5.37
N ILE A 234 -7.28 -14.13 -5.11
CA ILE A 234 -5.88 -14.55 -5.03
C ILE A 234 -5.60 -15.69 -6.01
N PRO A 235 -4.36 -15.77 -6.54
CA PRO A 235 -3.98 -16.83 -7.44
C PRO A 235 -3.77 -18.17 -6.71
N PRO A 236 -3.80 -19.31 -7.43
CA PRO A 236 -3.35 -20.58 -6.90
C PRO A 236 -1.92 -20.49 -6.38
N GLY A 237 -1.59 -21.25 -5.35
CA GLY A 237 -0.25 -21.26 -4.74
C GLY A 237 -0.03 -20.16 -3.69
N ALA A 238 -1.01 -19.31 -3.46
CA ALA A 238 -0.92 -18.27 -2.44
C ALA A 238 -0.89 -18.85 -1.02
N ARG A 239 -0.22 -18.14 -0.13
CA ARG A 239 -0.14 -18.41 1.32
C ARG A 239 -0.44 -17.15 2.09
N LEU A 240 -1.07 -17.27 3.26
CA LEU A 240 -1.32 -16.15 4.17
C LEU A 240 -0.51 -16.31 5.45
N ALA A 241 0.12 -15.24 5.87
CA ALA A 241 0.73 -15.11 7.19
C ALA A 241 0.13 -13.92 7.96
N TRP A 242 -0.16 -14.13 9.26
CA TRP A 242 -0.62 -13.13 10.21
C TRP A 242 -0.20 -13.54 11.63
N PRO A 243 0.03 -12.63 12.60
CA PRO A 243 0.40 -11.24 12.37
C PRO A 243 1.85 -11.12 11.93
N ILE A 244 2.15 -10.14 11.08
CA ILE A 244 3.51 -9.69 10.81
C ILE A 244 3.66 -8.30 11.41
N TYR A 245 4.67 -8.12 12.24
CA TYR A 245 4.91 -6.84 12.92
C TYR A 245 5.97 -6.05 12.16
N PRO A 246 5.61 -4.91 11.52
CA PRO A 246 6.56 -4.10 10.77
C PRO A 246 7.65 -3.52 11.68
N PHE A 247 8.83 -3.28 11.11
CA PHE A 247 9.92 -2.61 11.81
C PHE A 247 9.50 -1.20 12.29
N ASN A 248 9.73 -0.94 13.56
CA ASN A 248 9.51 0.37 14.16
C ASN A 248 10.86 1.07 14.41
N PRO A 249 11.18 2.15 13.67
CA PRO A 249 12.46 2.85 13.82
C PRO A 249 12.64 3.50 15.19
N TYR A 250 11.55 3.89 15.86
CA TYR A 250 11.62 4.47 17.21
C TYR A 250 12.03 3.45 18.28
N ARG A 251 11.82 2.16 18.03
CA ARG A 251 12.25 1.05 18.88
C ARG A 251 13.51 0.37 18.35
N ASN A 252 13.93 0.70 17.14
CA ASN A 252 14.98 0.01 16.40
C ASN A 252 14.76 -1.51 16.33
N GLY A 253 13.52 -1.91 16.11
CA GLY A 253 13.09 -3.31 16.07
C GLY A 253 11.65 -3.47 15.56
N PRO A 254 11.11 -4.70 15.55
CA PRO A 254 9.73 -4.94 15.15
C PRO A 254 8.73 -4.19 16.05
N GLU A 255 7.60 -3.80 15.48
CA GLU A 255 6.43 -3.36 16.25
C GLU A 255 5.91 -4.52 17.09
N ILE A 256 5.33 -4.22 18.25
CA ILE A 256 4.73 -5.23 19.14
C ILE A 256 3.24 -4.97 19.39
N ASP A 257 2.71 -3.88 18.84
CA ASP A 257 1.29 -3.56 18.92
C ASP A 257 0.54 -4.30 17.81
N LEU A 258 -0.39 -5.16 18.21
CA LEU A 258 -1.23 -5.94 17.29
C LEU A 258 -2.06 -5.05 16.35
N VAL A 259 -2.40 -3.83 16.78
CA VAL A 259 -3.13 -2.85 15.96
C VAL A 259 -2.35 -2.43 14.72
N LEU A 260 -1.01 -2.47 14.79
CA LEU A 260 -0.10 -2.12 13.70
C LEU A 260 0.39 -3.33 12.89
N ALA A 261 -0.02 -4.53 13.28
CA ALA A 261 0.31 -5.74 12.54
C ALA A 261 -0.35 -5.76 11.15
N VAL A 262 0.32 -6.39 10.20
CA VAL A 262 -0.20 -6.62 8.85
C VAL A 262 -0.30 -8.10 8.54
N GLY A 263 -1.16 -8.46 7.59
CA GLY A 263 -1.15 -9.77 6.96
C GLY A 263 -0.30 -9.74 5.69
N THR A 264 0.25 -10.87 5.28
CA THR A 264 0.97 -10.99 4.02
C THR A 264 0.43 -12.16 3.21
N ILE A 265 0.00 -11.89 1.98
CA ILE A 265 -0.21 -12.91 0.95
C ILE A 265 1.09 -13.07 0.20
N SER A 266 1.58 -14.31 0.10
CA SER A 266 2.80 -14.65 -0.64
C SER A 266 2.52 -15.71 -1.70
N CYS A 267 3.14 -15.56 -2.87
CA CYS A 267 3.01 -16.45 -4.01
C CYS A 267 4.38 -16.72 -4.62
N ALA A 268 4.76 -17.98 -4.75
CA ALA A 268 6.00 -18.35 -5.45
C ALA A 268 5.79 -18.17 -6.97
N LEU A 269 6.81 -17.62 -7.64
CA LEU A 269 6.78 -17.30 -9.06
C LEU A 269 7.79 -18.16 -9.80
N THR A 270 7.37 -18.74 -10.95
CA THR A 270 8.20 -19.63 -11.75
C THR A 270 8.08 -19.26 -13.22
N GLY A 271 9.22 -19.02 -13.89
CA GLY A 271 9.25 -18.70 -15.32
C GLY A 271 8.57 -17.38 -15.67
N LYS A 272 8.19 -17.20 -16.93
CA LYS A 272 7.35 -16.06 -17.35
C LYS A 272 5.94 -16.30 -16.84
N GLN A 273 5.45 -15.39 -16.05
CA GLN A 273 4.15 -15.53 -15.38
C GLN A 273 3.41 -14.20 -15.30
N GLU A 274 2.12 -14.28 -15.48
CA GLU A 274 1.18 -13.20 -15.20
C GLU A 274 0.24 -13.64 -14.06
N LEU A 275 0.11 -12.79 -13.06
CA LEU A 275 -0.82 -12.96 -11.95
C LEU A 275 -1.82 -11.81 -11.95
N VAL A 276 -3.09 -12.14 -12.02
CA VAL A 276 -4.19 -11.16 -11.92
C VAL A 276 -4.81 -11.28 -10.53
N LEU A 277 -4.85 -10.17 -9.83
CA LEU A 277 -5.49 -10.04 -8.54
C LEU A 277 -6.56 -8.94 -8.61
N ALA A 278 -7.56 -9.04 -7.77
CA ALA A 278 -8.58 -8.01 -7.67
C ALA A 278 -9.09 -7.87 -6.23
N VAL A 279 -9.31 -6.63 -5.81
CA VAL A 279 -10.10 -6.32 -4.63
C VAL A 279 -11.51 -5.96 -5.07
N GLU A 280 -12.49 -6.63 -4.49
CA GLU A 280 -13.92 -6.40 -4.72
C GLU A 280 -14.59 -5.93 -3.42
N THR A 281 -15.62 -5.07 -3.54
CA THR A 281 -16.44 -4.61 -2.41
C THR A 281 -17.87 -5.08 -2.58
N ASP A 282 -18.56 -5.27 -1.47
CA ASP A 282 -19.97 -5.69 -1.44
C ASP A 282 -20.93 -4.67 -2.08
#